data_b9f17c4d551966551d6e71bb8b57931f
#
_entry.id   b9f17c4d551966551d6e71bb8b57931f
#
_cell.length_a   1.000
_cell.length_b   1.000
_cell.length_c   1.000
_cell.angle_alpha   90.00
_cell.angle_beta   90.00
_cell.angle_gamma   90.00
#
_symmetry.space_group_name_H-M   'P 1'
#
loop_
_entity.id
_entity.type
_entity.pdbx_description
1 polymer ?
#
loop_
_entity_poly.entity_id
_entity_poly.type
_entity_poly.pdbx_seq_one_letter_code
_entity_poly.pdbx_strand_id
1 'polypeptide(L)'
;MTVEPRLAISLNEAEIAAWLRLLATEGVGDVTARLLLTHFGLPEQIFAQSYGTLMRVVSERVTRNLLSEPDEALQQQIERTLA
;
A
#
# COMPACT_ATOMS: atom_id res chain seq x y z
N MET A 1 17.71 21.33 -17.46
CA MET A 1 17.33 21.01 -17.16
C MET A 1 16.87 20.20 -16.79
N THR A 2 16.71 19.84 -16.58
CA THR A 2 16.32 19.21 -16.38
C THR A 2 15.59 18.76 -15.80
N VAL A 3 15.01 18.56 -15.57
CA VAL A 3 14.36 18.12 -15.05
C VAL A 3 13.91 17.37 -14.78
N GLU A 4 13.92 17.22 -14.42
CA GLU A 4 13.55 16.32 -14.34
C GLU A 4 12.36 15.84 -14.14
N PRO A 5 11.80 15.43 -14.93
CA PRO A 5 10.48 14.94 -14.94
C PRO A 5 10.25 13.88 -13.98
N ARG A 6 11.20 13.18 -13.71
CA ARG A 6 11.03 12.17 -12.73
C ARG A 6 10.64 12.76 -11.45
N LEU A 7 10.78 14.00 -11.35
CA LEU A 7 10.27 14.63 -10.18
C LEU A 7 8.79 14.52 -10.09
N ALA A 8 8.15 14.34 -11.22
CA ALA A 8 6.72 14.16 -11.24
C ALA A 8 6.31 12.86 -10.59
N ILE A 9 7.26 11.94 -10.45
CA ILE A 9 6.94 10.70 -9.80
C ILE A 9 7.58 10.62 -8.44
N SER A 10 8.01 11.74 -7.91
CA SER A 10 8.54 11.68 -6.56
C SER A 10 7.39 11.38 -5.62
N LEU A 11 7.57 10.37 -4.83
CA LEU A 11 6.56 9.94 -3.89
C LEU A 11 6.75 10.66 -2.58
N ASN A 12 5.67 11.10 -1.96
CA ASN A 12 5.77 11.66 -0.63
C ASN A 12 5.87 10.52 0.37
N GLU A 13 6.12 10.88 1.63
CA GLU A 13 6.34 9.87 2.66
C GLU A 13 5.13 8.98 2.86
N ALA A 14 3.93 9.53 2.77
CA ALA A 14 2.72 8.75 2.93
C ALA A 14 2.56 7.72 1.82
N GLU A 15 2.92 8.09 0.60
CA GLU A 15 2.85 7.15 -0.51
C GLU A 15 3.86 6.02 -0.36
N ILE A 16 5.08 6.36 0.04
CA ILE A 16 6.11 5.35 0.26
C ILE A 16 5.69 4.39 1.36
N ALA A 17 5.18 4.93 2.46
CA ALA A 17 4.72 4.11 3.57
C ALA A 17 3.58 3.18 3.14
N ALA A 18 2.65 3.70 2.34
CA ALA A 18 1.53 2.89 1.85
C ALA A 18 2.01 1.76 0.94
N TRP A 19 2.99 2.02 0.06
CA TRP A 19 3.56 0.98 -0.77
C TRP A 19 4.22 -0.11 0.06
N LEU A 20 5.03 0.28 1.04
CA LEU A 20 5.69 -0.69 1.90
C LEU A 20 4.67 -1.50 2.69
N ARG A 21 3.63 -0.85 3.18
CA ARG A 21 2.58 -1.52 3.91
C ARG A 21 1.85 -2.54 3.04
N LEU A 22 1.54 -2.16 1.80
CA LEU A 22 0.88 -3.07 0.88
C LEU A 22 1.73 -4.29 0.59
N LEU A 23 3.01 -4.08 0.31
CA LEU A 23 3.92 -5.18 -0.01
C LEU A 23 4.18 -6.09 1.17
N ALA A 24 4.07 -5.57 2.38
CA ALA A 24 4.30 -6.34 3.59
C ALA A 24 3.03 -7.01 4.13
N THR A 25 1.87 -6.70 3.57
CA THR A 25 0.63 -7.29 4.04
C THR A 25 0.59 -8.78 3.72
N GLU A 26 0.39 -9.58 4.75
CA GLU A 26 0.32 -11.03 4.58
C GLU A 26 -0.88 -11.39 3.71
N GLY A 27 -0.66 -12.27 2.76
CA GLY A 27 -1.72 -12.68 1.83
C GLY A 27 -1.77 -11.85 0.57
N VAL A 28 -1.00 -10.77 0.48
CA VAL A 28 -0.95 -9.94 -0.72
C VAL A 28 0.31 -10.29 -1.50
N GLY A 29 0.15 -11.11 -2.52
CA GLY A 29 1.22 -11.38 -3.47
C GLY A 29 1.08 -10.50 -4.70
N ASP A 30 1.84 -10.81 -5.74
CA ASP A 30 1.86 -9.99 -6.96
C ASP A 30 0.48 -9.87 -7.60
N VAL A 31 -0.25 -10.97 -7.67
CA VAL A 31 -1.56 -10.98 -8.32
C VAL A 31 -2.56 -10.15 -7.52
N THR A 32 -2.58 -10.35 -6.21
CA THR A 32 -3.49 -9.62 -5.35
C THR A 32 -3.17 -8.13 -5.35
N ALA A 33 -1.89 -7.79 -5.30
CA ALA A 33 -1.48 -6.39 -5.34
C ALA A 33 -1.93 -5.72 -6.63
N ARG A 34 -1.74 -6.39 -7.77
CA ARG A 34 -2.18 -5.84 -9.05
C ARG A 34 -3.68 -5.66 -9.10
N LEU A 35 -4.41 -6.61 -8.55
CA LEU A 35 -5.86 -6.55 -8.52
C LEU A 35 -6.32 -5.33 -7.71
N LEU A 36 -5.73 -5.13 -6.55
CA LEU A 36 -6.07 -3.99 -5.70
C LEU A 36 -5.71 -2.67 -6.38
N LEU A 37 -4.54 -2.59 -6.99
CA LEU A 37 -4.13 -1.37 -7.68
C LEU A 37 -5.02 -1.09 -8.89
N THR A 38 -5.45 -2.13 -9.59
CA THR A 38 -6.34 -1.95 -10.73
C THR A 38 -7.69 -1.38 -10.29
N HIS A 39 -8.19 -1.82 -9.16
CA HIS A 39 -9.50 -1.38 -8.67
C HIS A 39 -9.45 -0.02 -7.99
N PHE A 40 -8.39 0.27 -7.27
CA PHE A 40 -8.35 1.46 -6.41
C PHE A 40 -7.30 2.49 -6.79
N GLY A 41 -6.36 2.13 -7.63
CA GLY A 41 -5.37 3.05 -8.15
C GLY A 41 -4.07 3.02 -7.37
N LEU A 42 -4.02 3.72 -6.26
CA LEU A 42 -2.78 3.83 -5.48
C LEU A 42 -2.91 3.13 -4.13
N PRO A 43 -1.79 2.72 -3.53
CA PRO A 43 -1.87 2.06 -2.22
C PRO A 43 -2.59 2.88 -1.17
N GLU A 44 -2.43 4.19 -1.16
CA GLU A 44 -3.16 5.04 -0.21
C GLU A 44 -4.65 4.89 -0.39
N GLN A 45 -5.11 4.76 -1.62
CA GLN A 45 -6.53 4.59 -1.90
C GLN A 45 -7.03 3.22 -1.43
N ILE A 46 -6.18 2.20 -1.51
CA ILE A 46 -6.53 0.88 -1.02
C ILE A 46 -6.80 0.93 0.48
N PHE A 47 -5.91 1.56 1.23
CA PHE A 47 -6.05 1.62 2.69
C PHE A 47 -7.14 2.58 3.14
N ALA A 48 -7.64 3.42 2.25
CA ALA A 48 -8.76 4.31 2.55
C ALA A 48 -10.12 3.65 2.35
N GLN A 49 -10.15 2.44 1.78
CA GLN A 49 -11.41 1.77 1.50
C GLN A 49 -12.00 1.14 2.76
N SER A 50 -13.31 0.96 2.75
CA SER A 50 -13.99 0.31 3.85
C SER A 50 -13.82 -1.21 3.75
N TYR A 51 -14.08 -1.87 4.85
CA TYR A 51 -14.04 -3.32 4.93
C TYR A 51 -14.91 -3.96 3.84
N GLY A 52 -16.15 -3.49 3.73
CA GLY A 52 -17.06 -4.06 2.74
C GLY A 52 -16.61 -3.86 1.31
N THR A 53 -15.99 -2.73 1.02
CA THR A 53 -15.49 -2.45 -0.33
C THR A 53 -14.33 -3.39 -0.67
N LEU A 54 -13.42 -3.59 0.25
CA LEU A 54 -12.29 -4.49 0.03
C LEU A 54 -12.75 -5.93 -0.13
N MET A 55 -13.79 -6.33 0.62
CA MET A 55 -14.34 -7.69 0.54
C MET A 55 -14.88 -8.03 -0.84
N ARG A 56 -15.18 -7.05 -1.64
CA ARG A 56 -15.66 -7.28 -3.01
C ARG A 56 -14.54 -7.65 -3.97
N VAL A 57 -13.31 -7.35 -3.58
CA VAL A 57 -12.15 -7.53 -4.46
C VAL A 57 -11.26 -8.66 -3.97
N VAL A 58 -11.09 -8.77 -2.66
CA VAL A 58 -10.21 -9.76 -2.06
C VAL A 58 -10.94 -10.51 -0.95
N SER A 59 -10.31 -11.58 -0.46
CA SER A 59 -10.90 -12.40 0.59
C SER A 59 -10.97 -11.65 1.91
N GLU A 60 -11.77 -12.18 2.83
CA GLU A 60 -11.88 -11.60 4.16
C GLU A 60 -10.55 -11.59 4.88
N ARG A 61 -9.76 -12.65 4.72
CA ARG A 61 -8.46 -12.74 5.36
C ARG A 61 -7.56 -11.59 4.90
N VAL A 62 -7.51 -11.38 3.59
CA VAL A 62 -6.68 -10.30 3.03
C VAL A 62 -7.22 -8.95 3.47
N THR A 63 -8.55 -8.79 3.47
CA THR A 63 -9.16 -7.54 3.91
C THR A 63 -8.78 -7.22 5.35
N ARG A 64 -8.85 -8.20 6.23
CA ARG A 64 -8.45 -7.98 7.61
C ARG A 64 -6.99 -7.59 7.73
N ASN A 65 -6.14 -8.26 6.96
CA ASN A 65 -4.72 -7.95 7.01
C ASN A 65 -4.42 -6.55 6.48
N LEU A 66 -5.12 -6.13 5.44
CA LEU A 66 -4.95 -4.79 4.89
C LEU A 66 -5.36 -3.71 5.89
N LEU A 67 -6.41 -3.95 6.64
CA LEU A 67 -6.93 -2.96 7.58
C LEU A 67 -6.30 -3.05 8.96
N SER A 68 -5.44 -4.03 9.20
CA SER A 68 -4.69 -4.13 10.44
C SER A 68 -3.62 -3.05 10.49
N GLU A 69 -3.30 -2.62 11.70
CA GLU A 69 -2.20 -1.68 11.84
C GLU A 69 -0.87 -2.40 11.58
N PRO A 70 0.10 -1.73 10.96
CA PRO A 70 1.41 -2.31 10.74
C PRO A 70 2.05 -2.69 12.07
N ASP A 71 2.76 -3.81 12.09
CA ASP A 71 3.46 -4.19 13.29
C ASP A 71 4.70 -3.31 13.49
N GLU A 72 5.35 -3.48 14.63
CA GLU A 72 6.49 -2.65 14.99
C GLU A 72 7.64 -2.80 14.01
N ALA A 73 7.88 -4.02 13.54
CA ALA A 73 8.97 -4.26 12.59
C ALA A 73 8.74 -3.52 11.27
N LEU A 74 7.49 -3.54 10.79
CA LEU A 74 7.17 -2.84 9.56
C LEU A 74 7.27 -1.33 9.75
N GLN A 75 6.80 -0.82 10.88
CA GLN A 75 6.91 0.60 11.16
C GLN A 75 8.36 1.05 11.19
N GLN A 76 9.24 0.26 11.79
CA GLN A 76 10.66 0.56 11.81
C GLN A 76 11.25 0.54 10.41
N GLN A 77 10.83 -0.40 9.59
CA GLN A 77 11.28 -0.48 8.21
C GLN A 77 10.86 0.76 7.42
N ILE A 78 9.64 1.19 7.62
CA ILE A 78 9.14 2.40 6.96
C ILE A 78 9.97 3.60 7.39
N GLU A 79 10.22 3.74 8.68
CA GLU A 79 11.01 4.85 9.20
C GLU A 79 12.42 4.87 8.63
N ARG A 80 13.05 3.71 8.52
CA ARG A 80 14.38 3.62 7.93
C ARG A 80 14.35 4.02 6.46
N THR A 81 13.33 3.62 5.75
CA THR A 81 13.22 3.93 4.33
C THR A 81 13.05 5.43 4.12
N LEU A 82 12.34 6.08 5.02
CA LEU A 82 12.07 7.52 4.90
C LEU A 82 13.16 8.38 5.52
N ALA A 83 14.03 7.82 6.32
CA ALA A 83 15.05 8.58 7.03
C ALA A 83 16.17 9.13 6.12
#